data_9cc0f0642ada2ce7948837a7d92bbd8c
#
_entry.id   9cc0f0642ada2ce7948837a7d92bbd8c
#
_cell.length_a   1.000
_cell.length_b   1.000
_cell.length_c   1.000
_cell.angle_alpha   90.00
_cell.angle_beta   90.00
_cell.angle_gamma   90.00
#
_symmetry.space_group_name_H-M   'P 1'
#
loop_
_entity.id
_entity.type
_entity.pdbx_description
1 polymer ?
#
loop_
_entity_poly.entity_id
_entity_poly.type
_entity_poly.pdbx_seq_one_letter_code
_entity_poly.pdbx_strand_id
1 'polypeptide(L)' 'MNKITLDMTIAEVMGLNPEIAPVFFEYGMHCLSCPVASAETIAEAAEVHGIDAEELLTKLNEFNNEHPYNA' A
#
# COMPACT_ATOMS: atom_id res chain seq x y z
N MET A 1 14.83 2.40 -8.39
CA MET A 1 14.01 2.28 -7.21
C MET A 1 12.56 2.43 -7.56
N ASN A 2 11.76 1.50 -7.06
CA ASN A 2 10.34 1.44 -7.44
C ASN A 2 9.54 2.35 -6.53
N LYS A 3 9.00 3.42 -7.12
CA LYS A 3 8.17 4.35 -6.39
C LYS A 3 6.71 3.90 -6.44
N ILE A 4 6.05 3.94 -5.30
CA ILE A 4 4.63 3.59 -5.21
C ILE A 4 3.80 4.78 -5.67
N THR A 5 2.77 4.52 -6.47
CA THR A 5 1.87 5.55 -6.98
C THR A 5 0.44 5.24 -6.60
N LEU A 6 -0.44 6.25 -6.69
CA LEU A 6 -1.83 6.12 -6.28
C LEU A 6 -2.63 5.16 -7.16
N ASP A 7 -2.23 4.98 -8.40
CA ASP A 7 -2.94 4.10 -9.34
C ASP A 7 -2.48 2.65 -9.30
N MET A 8 -1.48 2.35 -8.47
CA MET A 8 -1.06 0.97 -8.26
C MET A 8 -2.06 0.27 -7.36
N THR A 9 -2.28 -1.02 -7.62
CA THR A 9 -3.16 -1.81 -6.75
C THR A 9 -2.41 -2.22 -5.50
N ILE A 10 -3.16 -2.60 -4.46
CA ILE A 10 -2.57 -3.13 -3.24
C ILE A 10 -1.72 -4.35 -3.57
N ALA A 11 -2.21 -5.22 -4.46
CA ALA A 11 -1.46 -6.41 -4.86
C ALA A 11 -0.12 -6.04 -5.49
N GLU A 12 -0.10 -5.01 -6.33
CA GLU A 12 1.14 -4.55 -6.96
C GLU A 12 2.11 -4.00 -5.94
N VAL A 13 1.62 -3.23 -4.97
CA VAL A 13 2.46 -2.68 -3.90
C VAL A 13 3.05 -3.80 -3.05
N MET A 14 2.23 -4.78 -2.69
CA MET A 14 2.69 -5.93 -1.92
C MET A 14 3.70 -6.77 -2.71
N GLY A 15 3.55 -6.81 -4.04
CA GLY A 15 4.51 -7.49 -4.90
C GLY A 15 5.86 -6.80 -4.94
N LEU A 16 5.85 -5.47 -4.85
CA LEU A 16 7.09 -4.70 -4.80
C LEU A 16 7.83 -4.89 -3.49
N ASN A 17 7.09 -4.90 -2.39
CA ASN A 17 7.68 -4.99 -1.06
C ASN A 17 6.69 -5.61 -0.08
N PRO A 18 6.73 -6.96 0.08
CA PRO A 18 5.80 -7.65 1.00
C PRO A 18 5.94 -7.18 2.45
N GLU A 19 7.08 -6.61 2.82
CA GLU A 19 7.30 -6.14 4.19
C GLU A 19 6.51 -4.86 4.50
N ILE A 20 5.85 -4.28 3.50
CA ILE A 20 5.09 -3.04 3.66
C ILE A 20 3.72 -3.26 4.33
N ALA A 21 3.30 -4.52 4.48
CA ALA A 21 1.98 -4.84 5.05
C ALA A 21 1.68 -4.12 6.37
N PRO A 22 2.62 -3.99 7.31
CA PRO A 22 2.33 -3.27 8.56
C PRO A 22 1.86 -1.83 8.36
N VAL A 23 2.29 -1.17 7.29
CA VAL A 23 1.84 0.19 7.00
C VAL A 23 0.34 0.20 6.73
N PHE A 24 -0.14 -0.76 5.93
CA PHE A 24 -1.57 -0.88 5.66
C PHE A 24 -2.34 -1.19 6.94
N PHE A 25 -1.79 -2.05 7.81
CA PHE A 25 -2.44 -2.41 9.06
C PHE A 25 -2.62 -1.21 9.99
N GLU A 26 -1.67 -0.28 9.99
CA GLU A 26 -1.77 0.94 10.80
C GLU A 26 -2.97 1.78 10.39
N TYR A 27 -3.41 1.67 9.16
CA TYR A 27 -4.56 2.40 8.65
C TYR A 27 -5.84 1.55 8.69
N GLY A 28 -5.81 0.41 9.36
CA GLY A 28 -6.99 -0.44 9.52
C GLY A 28 -7.29 -1.32 8.32
N MET A 29 -6.34 -1.48 7.42
CA MET A 29 -6.54 -2.27 6.19
C MET A 29 -6.01 -3.69 6.41
N HIS A 30 -6.84 -4.55 7.00
CA HIS A 30 -6.40 -5.87 7.42
C HIS A 30 -6.62 -6.99 6.41
N CYS A 31 -7.38 -6.74 5.34
CA CYS A 31 -7.74 -7.78 4.38
C CYS A 31 -6.90 -7.71 3.10
N LEU A 32 -5.59 -7.68 3.26
CA LEU A 32 -4.68 -7.49 2.11
C LEU A 32 -4.63 -8.69 1.16
N SER A 33 -4.96 -9.88 1.66
CA SER A 33 -4.94 -11.09 0.84
C SER A 33 -6.28 -11.38 0.17
N CYS A 34 -7.32 -10.61 0.47
CA CYS A 34 -8.61 -10.79 -0.17
C CYS A 34 -8.55 -10.32 -1.63
N PRO A 35 -8.97 -11.15 -2.61
CA PRO A 35 -8.89 -10.74 -4.01
C PRO A 35 -9.60 -9.44 -4.33
N VAL A 36 -10.71 -9.16 -3.64
CA VAL A 36 -11.44 -7.91 -3.86
C VAL A 36 -10.63 -6.72 -3.35
N ALA A 37 -10.11 -6.83 -2.12
CA ALA A 37 -9.35 -5.74 -1.52
C ALA A 37 -8.02 -5.50 -2.26
N SER A 38 -7.34 -6.58 -2.65
CA SER A 38 -6.04 -6.45 -3.30
C SER A 38 -6.14 -5.87 -4.72
N ALA A 39 -7.32 -5.91 -5.32
CA ALA A 39 -7.54 -5.36 -6.66
C ALA A 39 -7.80 -3.84 -6.63
N GLU A 40 -8.04 -3.28 -5.45
CA GLU A 40 -8.25 -1.84 -5.32
C GLU A 40 -6.92 -1.08 -5.48
N THR A 41 -6.98 0.11 -6.09
CA THR A 41 -5.81 0.97 -6.14
C THR A 41 -5.59 1.61 -4.77
N ILE A 42 -4.40 2.17 -4.57
CA ILE A 42 -4.10 2.88 -3.32
C ILE A 42 -5.10 4.02 -3.11
N ALA A 43 -5.42 4.76 -4.17
CA ALA A 43 -6.39 5.86 -4.08
C ALA A 43 -7.78 5.34 -3.69
N GLU A 44 -8.23 4.25 -4.31
CA GLU A 44 -9.54 3.68 -4.02
C GLU A 44 -9.61 3.15 -2.58
N ALA A 45 -8.57 2.46 -2.15
CA ALA A 45 -8.52 1.91 -0.81
C ALA A 45 -8.55 3.03 0.24
N ALA A 46 -7.81 4.11 0.01
CA ALA A 46 -7.82 5.24 0.91
C ALA A 46 -9.21 5.85 1.02
N GLU A 47 -9.90 5.98 -0.10
CA GLU A 47 -11.25 6.54 -0.12
C GLU A 47 -12.22 5.66 0.68
N VAL A 48 -12.16 4.35 0.46
CA VAL A 48 -13.05 3.41 1.15
C VAL A 48 -12.85 3.45 2.66
N HIS A 49 -11.61 3.61 3.10
CA HIS A 49 -11.27 3.60 4.52
C HIS A 49 -11.27 5.00 5.16
N GLY A 50 -11.63 6.03 4.38
CA GLY A 50 -11.67 7.39 4.91
C GLY A 50 -10.31 7.96 5.25
N ILE A 51 -9.28 7.53 4.54
CA ILE A 51 -7.89 7.94 4.75
C ILE A 51 -7.49 8.95 3.68
N ASP A 52 -6.64 9.91 4.04
CA ASP A 52 -6.05 10.81 3.07
C ASP A 52 -5.10 10.00 2.17
N ALA A 53 -5.41 9.91 0.88
CA ALA A 53 -4.62 9.13 -0.06
C ALA A 53 -3.17 9.62 -0.14
N GLU A 54 -2.95 10.93 -0.08
CA GLU A 54 -1.60 11.49 -0.10
C GLU A 54 -0.80 11.08 1.13
N GLU A 55 -1.44 11.08 2.29
CA GLU A 55 -0.78 10.66 3.52
C GLU A 55 -0.40 9.19 3.45
N LEU A 56 -1.33 8.34 3.00
CA LEU A 56 -1.06 6.91 2.86
C LEU A 56 0.09 6.68 1.88
N LEU A 57 0.04 7.37 0.74
CA LEU A 57 1.09 7.23 -0.27
C LEU A 57 2.46 7.63 0.28
N THR A 58 2.50 8.73 1.03
CA THR A 58 3.74 9.21 1.64
C THR A 58 4.31 8.15 2.58
N LYS A 59 3.45 7.58 3.42
CA LYS A 59 3.90 6.55 4.37
C LYS A 59 4.40 5.30 3.66
N LEU A 60 3.71 4.88 2.60
CA LEU A 60 4.14 3.72 1.84
C LEU A 60 5.50 3.94 1.20
N ASN A 61 5.72 5.12 0.62
CA ASN A 61 6.99 5.43 -0.01
C ASN A 61 8.12 5.58 1.00
N GLU A 62 7.82 6.18 2.16
CA GLU A 62 8.81 6.30 3.24
C GLU A 62 9.26 4.93 3.70
N PHE A 63 8.32 4.03 3.93
CA PHE A 63 8.64 2.67 4.35
C PHE A 63 9.48 1.97 3.28
N ASN A 64 9.06 2.08 2.03
CA ASN A 64 9.75 1.43 0.93
C ASN A 64 11.20 1.92 0.78
N ASN A 65 11.44 3.20 1.05
CA ASN A 65 12.79 3.76 1.01
C ASN A 65 13.65 3.31 2.18
N GLU A 66 13.06 3.18 3.36
CA GLU A 66 13.78 2.79 4.57
C GLU A 66 14.00 1.30 4.67
N HIS A 67 13.12 0.51 4.06
CA HIS A 67 13.15 -0.95 4.13
C HIS A 67 13.05 -1.54 2.72
N PRO A 68 14.04 -1.28 1.85
CA PRO A 68 13.97 -1.78 0.48
C PRO A 68 13.97 -3.31 0.45
N TYR A 69 13.14 -3.87 -0.40
CA TYR A 69 13.02 -5.30 -0.55
C TYR A 69 13.81 -5.76 -1.78
N ASN A 70 14.74 -6.65 -1.57
CA ASN A 70 15.53 -7.24 -2.65
C ASN A 70 15.19 -8.72 -2.72
N ALA A 71 14.35 -9.07 -3.68
CA ALA A 71 13.97 -10.47 -3.89
C ALA A 71 15.10 -11.27 -4.50
#